data_f1d298cd3de722a06da29b3d3cc7e1f2
#
_entry.id   f1d298cd3de722a06da29b3d3cc7e1f2
#
_cell.length_a   1.000
_cell.length_b   1.000
_cell.length_c   1.000
_cell.angle_alpha   90.00
_cell.angle_beta   90.00
_cell.angle_gamma   90.00
#
_symmetry.space_group_name_H-M   'P 1'
#
loop_
_entity.id
_entity.type
_entity.pdbx_description
1 polymer ?
#
loop_
_entity_poly.entity_id
_entity_poly.type
_entity_poly.pdbx_seq_one_letter_code
_entity_poly.pdbx_strand_id
1 'polypeptide(L)'
;YKAKADLNGITVELVTNVFHQFDFWQENWIPATSDAKSKATLYSVNGVKGLAPKAFYCAPLNTSLFVNTEYYGQCKSWALGMAAAIFAKEFNTHSIHGALASLNGKGVVIIAPTGTGKTTQAFKLFQLPKGKLVGDDWVYIAHSKEGKRTSNLVAAQPEKSLYMRTETEKDQMWLRPIFDKCKLENVLTDQHQCDSLVGNDSCKQNGGKCILSGTWTDHCYYGFANARALVPREALLGPEKVADKARVKLLILLRRDNESPAEVKLNSDQAIDVLKKGEYQIRPGAGPKEQWGTVGYESWYNPYLLEKNDEGQEKYFRSMIEDWKIPCLLLNTGVETVEQTHTRIATALKKVS
;
A
#
# COMPACT_ATOMS: atom_id res chain seq x y z
N TYR A 1 19.83 14.20 10.56
CA TYR A 1 19.42 14.36 9.16
C TYR A 1 18.06 15.02 9.10
N LYS A 2 17.82 15.81 8.04
CA LYS A 2 16.53 16.44 7.75
C LYS A 2 16.24 16.37 6.25
N ALA A 3 15.01 16.02 5.88
CA ALA A 3 14.56 16.03 4.49
C ALA A 3 13.07 16.37 4.40
N LYS A 4 12.70 17.15 3.40
CA LYS A 4 11.31 17.49 3.08
C LYS A 4 10.85 16.71 1.86
N ALA A 5 9.65 16.16 1.94
CA ALA A 5 8.99 15.45 0.87
C ALA A 5 7.69 16.13 0.47
N ASP A 6 7.38 16.11 -0.82
CA ASP A 6 6.08 16.52 -1.35
C ASP A 6 5.19 15.29 -1.53
N LEU A 7 4.16 15.19 -0.72
CA LEU A 7 3.13 14.17 -0.82
C LEU A 7 1.88 14.77 -1.50
N ASN A 8 1.94 14.92 -2.82
CA ASN A 8 0.87 15.50 -3.65
C ASN A 8 0.43 16.91 -3.19
N GLY A 9 1.40 17.77 -2.83
CA GLY A 9 1.18 19.14 -2.38
C GLY A 9 1.17 19.30 -0.86
N ILE A 10 1.28 18.22 -0.08
CA ILE A 10 1.50 18.29 1.37
C ILE A 10 2.99 18.08 1.64
N THR A 11 3.65 19.14 2.13
CA THR A 11 5.06 19.01 2.54
C THR A 11 5.15 18.36 3.91
N VAL A 12 5.83 17.22 3.99
CA VAL A 12 6.16 16.50 5.22
C VAL A 12 7.67 16.53 5.43
N GLU A 13 8.11 16.89 6.63
CA GLU A 13 9.53 16.92 7.01
C GLU A 13 9.87 15.70 7.88
N LEU A 14 10.90 14.96 7.50
CA LEU A 14 11.55 13.97 8.35
C LEU A 14 12.73 14.60 9.06
N VAL A 15 12.82 14.38 10.38
CA VAL A 15 13.98 14.71 11.23
C VAL A 15 14.41 13.44 11.94
N THR A 16 15.61 12.94 11.64
CA THR A 16 16.07 11.65 12.19
C THR A 16 17.59 11.65 12.47
N ASN A 17 18.02 10.84 13.43
CA ASN A 17 19.42 10.50 13.61
C ASN A 17 19.81 9.15 12.93
N VAL A 18 18.87 8.51 12.23
CA VAL A 18 19.05 7.23 11.54
C VAL A 18 19.30 7.48 10.04
N PHE A 19 20.54 7.25 9.58
CA PHE A 19 20.90 7.48 8.17
C PHE A 19 20.08 6.65 7.21
N HIS A 20 19.81 5.38 7.54
CA HIS A 20 18.99 4.48 6.72
C HIS A 20 17.58 5.07 6.42
N GLN A 21 16.92 5.63 7.43
CA GLN A 21 15.60 6.24 7.24
C GLN A 21 15.67 7.49 6.35
N PHE A 22 16.70 8.32 6.52
CA PHE A 22 16.92 9.50 5.69
C PHE A 22 17.21 9.11 4.23
N ASP A 23 18.05 8.11 4.01
CA ASP A 23 18.43 7.64 2.69
C ASP A 23 17.25 7.04 1.92
N PHE A 24 16.41 6.22 2.60
CA PHE A 24 15.19 5.68 2.03
C PHE A 24 14.14 6.77 1.77
N TRP A 25 14.05 7.77 2.65
CA TRP A 25 13.14 8.90 2.47
C TRP A 25 13.40 9.66 1.18
N GLN A 26 14.67 9.96 0.89
CA GLN A 26 15.06 10.66 -0.33
C GLN A 26 14.74 9.86 -1.61
N GLU A 27 14.85 8.54 -1.55
CA GLU A 27 14.54 7.66 -2.68
C GLU A 27 13.03 7.48 -2.88
N ASN A 28 12.25 7.44 -1.80
CA ASN A 28 10.82 7.13 -1.89
C ASN A 28 9.94 8.31 -2.34
N TRP A 29 10.33 9.52 -2.01
CA TRP A 29 9.48 10.69 -2.19
C TRP A 29 10.00 11.66 -3.26
N ILE A 30 9.06 12.44 -3.82
CA ILE A 30 9.41 13.64 -4.57
C ILE A 30 9.92 14.67 -3.55
N PRO A 31 11.13 15.26 -3.74
CA PRO A 31 11.63 16.25 -2.80
C PRO A 31 10.79 17.53 -2.89
N ALA A 32 10.40 18.07 -1.74
CA ALA A 32 9.82 19.40 -1.67
C ALA A 32 10.90 20.48 -1.83
N THR A 33 10.52 21.69 -2.27
CA THR A 33 11.45 22.82 -2.35
C THR A 33 11.97 23.20 -0.97
N SER A 34 13.17 23.77 -0.89
CA SER A 34 13.83 24.08 0.38
C SER A 34 13.05 25.12 1.21
N ASP A 35 12.35 26.04 0.56
CA ASP A 35 11.52 27.09 1.14
C ASP A 35 10.08 26.62 1.48
N ALA A 36 9.67 25.44 1.05
CA ALA A 36 8.36 24.91 1.35
C ALA A 36 8.15 24.79 2.88
N LYS A 37 7.03 25.32 3.37
CA LYS A 37 6.64 25.16 4.78
C LYS A 37 6.13 23.76 5.01
N SER A 38 6.71 23.08 6.00
CA SER A 38 6.24 21.75 6.41
C SER A 38 4.86 21.87 7.04
N LYS A 39 3.90 21.10 6.52
CA LYS A 39 2.55 20.96 7.11
C LYS A 39 2.49 19.86 8.15
N ALA A 40 3.43 18.93 8.11
CA ALA A 40 3.62 17.87 9.10
C ALA A 40 5.10 17.60 9.33
N THR A 41 5.45 17.17 10.53
CA THR A 41 6.84 16.83 10.89
C THR A 41 6.87 15.46 11.56
N LEU A 42 7.78 14.61 11.10
CA LEU A 42 8.04 13.29 11.66
C LEU A 42 9.44 13.29 12.27
N TYR A 43 9.50 13.09 13.59
CA TYR A 43 10.74 12.88 14.32
C TYR A 43 10.98 11.38 14.49
N SER A 44 12.16 10.90 14.17
CA SER A 44 12.57 9.53 14.44
C SER A 44 13.94 9.52 15.14
N VAL A 45 13.95 9.14 16.40
CA VAL A 45 15.12 9.18 17.27
C VAL A 45 15.46 7.80 17.76
N ASN A 46 16.63 7.29 17.42
CA ASN A 46 17.14 6.01 17.86
C ASN A 46 18.29 6.16 18.86
N GLY A 47 18.52 5.14 19.68
CA GLY A 47 19.57 5.12 20.71
C GLY A 47 19.19 5.74 22.04
N VAL A 48 17.89 5.96 22.30
CA VAL A 48 17.39 6.47 23.61
C VAL A 48 17.43 5.34 24.63
N LYS A 49 18.35 5.45 25.58
CA LYS A 49 18.55 4.42 26.62
C LYS A 49 17.35 4.29 27.55
N GLY A 50 16.99 3.07 27.91
CA GLY A 50 15.93 2.78 28.86
C GLY A 50 14.50 2.92 28.35
N LEU A 51 14.32 3.24 27.05
CA LEU A 51 13.00 3.26 26.41
C LEU A 51 12.85 2.11 25.44
N ALA A 52 11.72 1.39 25.54
CA ALA A 52 11.31 0.46 24.51
C ALA A 52 10.86 1.23 23.25
N PRO A 53 10.84 0.59 22.04
CA PRO A 53 10.31 1.21 20.84
C PRO A 53 8.90 1.73 21.05
N LYS A 54 8.66 3.01 20.71
CA LYS A 54 7.36 3.69 20.87
C LYS A 54 7.13 4.67 19.74
N ALA A 55 5.85 4.91 19.45
CA ALA A 55 5.40 5.91 18.49
C ALA A 55 4.29 6.76 19.09
N PHE A 56 4.32 8.06 18.79
CA PHE A 56 3.37 9.05 19.26
C PHE A 56 2.91 9.92 18.11
N TYR A 57 1.64 10.30 18.12
CA TYR A 57 1.07 11.26 17.18
C TYR A 57 0.33 12.37 17.92
N CYS A 58 0.63 13.60 17.54
CA CYS A 58 -0.04 14.80 18.02
C CYS A 58 -0.80 15.45 16.85
N ALA A 59 -2.07 15.12 16.72
CA ALA A 59 -2.93 15.60 15.64
C ALA A 59 -3.01 17.14 15.55
N PRO A 60 -3.19 17.91 16.66
CA PRO A 60 -3.23 19.35 16.58
C PRO A 60 -1.97 20.00 16.00
N LEU A 61 -0.81 19.35 16.14
CA LEU A 61 0.47 19.83 15.62
C LEU A 61 0.89 19.16 14.32
N ASN A 62 0.13 18.20 13.82
CA ASN A 62 0.52 17.33 12.71
C ASN A 62 1.94 16.78 12.89
N THR A 63 2.25 16.30 14.10
CA THR A 63 3.61 15.89 14.48
C THR A 63 3.61 14.47 14.99
N SER A 64 4.54 13.67 14.49
CA SER A 64 4.80 12.29 14.95
C SER A 64 6.18 12.19 15.56
N LEU A 65 6.33 11.32 16.56
CA LEU A 65 7.61 10.98 17.19
C LEU A 65 7.75 9.46 17.27
N PHE A 66 8.82 8.93 16.69
CA PHE A 66 9.29 7.57 16.89
C PHE A 66 10.52 7.55 17.77
N VAL A 67 10.56 6.60 18.68
CA VAL A 67 11.70 6.35 19.55
C VAL A 67 12.13 4.90 19.39
N ASN A 68 13.44 4.71 19.18
CA ASN A 68 14.09 3.39 19.10
C ASN A 68 13.49 2.47 18.01
N THR A 69 13.17 3.02 16.84
CA THR A 69 12.84 2.24 15.63
C THR A 69 13.70 2.68 14.46
N GLU A 70 14.25 1.72 13.75
CA GLU A 70 15.04 1.96 12.52
C GLU A 70 14.25 1.61 11.26
N TYR A 71 13.09 0.97 11.40
CA TYR A 71 12.29 0.52 10.29
C TYR A 71 11.70 1.69 9.49
N TYR A 72 12.16 1.83 8.23
CA TYR A 72 11.72 2.91 7.35
C TYR A 72 10.22 2.81 7.02
N GLY A 73 9.70 1.60 6.85
CA GLY A 73 8.29 1.40 6.55
C GLY A 73 7.33 2.06 7.53
N GLN A 74 7.74 2.24 8.79
CA GLN A 74 6.96 2.98 9.77
C GLN A 74 6.96 4.48 9.47
N CYS A 75 8.12 5.07 9.17
CA CYS A 75 8.22 6.47 8.77
C CYS A 75 7.37 6.77 7.53
N LYS A 76 7.44 5.88 6.52
CA LYS A 76 6.63 5.94 5.32
C LYS A 76 5.14 5.96 5.62
N SER A 77 4.66 4.96 6.37
CA SER A 77 3.23 4.79 6.65
C SER A 77 2.65 5.95 7.45
N TRP A 78 3.40 6.47 8.41
CA TRP A 78 2.94 7.60 9.21
C TRP A 78 3.00 8.94 8.45
N ALA A 79 3.96 9.13 7.55
CA ALA A 79 3.96 10.29 6.65
C ALA A 79 2.70 10.30 5.79
N LEU A 80 2.33 9.14 5.22
CA LEU A 80 1.08 8.96 4.47
C LEU A 80 -0.15 9.22 5.33
N GLY A 81 -0.18 8.71 6.55
CA GLY A 81 -1.29 8.91 7.50
C GLY A 81 -1.46 10.37 7.93
N MET A 82 -0.35 11.09 8.21
CA MET A 82 -0.39 12.52 8.51
C MET A 82 -0.90 13.33 7.32
N ALA A 83 -0.38 13.06 6.12
CA ALA A 83 -0.87 13.71 4.91
C ALA A 83 -2.35 13.40 4.66
N ALA A 84 -2.81 12.15 4.93
CA ALA A 84 -4.21 11.76 4.82
C ALA A 84 -5.13 12.59 5.73
N ALA A 85 -4.73 12.82 7.00
CA ALA A 85 -5.48 13.64 7.94
C ALA A 85 -5.61 15.10 7.44
N ILE A 86 -4.52 15.68 6.94
CA ILE A 86 -4.52 17.04 6.35
C ILE A 86 -5.40 17.08 5.10
N PHE A 87 -5.27 16.11 4.21
CA PHE A 87 -6.07 16.02 2.99
C PHE A 87 -7.56 15.92 3.27
N ALA A 88 -7.96 15.11 4.23
CA ALA A 88 -9.37 14.97 4.60
C ALA A 88 -9.92 16.29 5.17
N LYS A 89 -9.15 16.94 6.04
CA LYS A 89 -9.56 18.17 6.75
C LYS A 89 -9.58 19.41 5.86
N GLU A 90 -8.55 19.60 5.03
CA GLU A 90 -8.34 20.86 4.30
C GLU A 90 -8.74 20.77 2.82
N PHE A 91 -8.68 19.59 2.20
CA PHE A 91 -8.75 19.44 0.75
C PHE A 91 -9.86 18.51 0.25
N ASN A 92 -10.76 18.06 1.13
CA ASN A 92 -11.82 17.11 0.78
C ASN A 92 -11.29 15.94 -0.07
N THR A 93 -10.17 15.38 0.35
CA THR A 93 -9.48 14.28 -0.33
C THR A 93 -9.48 13.04 0.55
N HIS A 94 -9.93 11.94 -0.03
CA HIS A 94 -10.04 10.64 0.63
C HIS A 94 -8.74 9.85 0.43
N SER A 95 -8.25 9.21 1.48
CA SER A 95 -7.12 8.29 1.41
C SER A 95 -7.57 6.84 1.55
N ILE A 96 -7.05 6.00 0.69
CA ILE A 96 -7.38 4.57 0.64
C ILE A 96 -6.08 3.76 0.68
N HIS A 97 -6.01 2.75 1.54
CA HIS A 97 -5.00 1.70 1.44
C HIS A 97 -5.44 0.75 0.32
N GLY A 98 -4.90 0.95 -0.87
CA GLY A 98 -5.33 0.26 -2.06
C GLY A 98 -4.33 0.36 -3.21
N ALA A 99 -4.52 -0.47 -4.23
CA ALA A 99 -3.79 -0.35 -5.48
C ALA A 99 -4.61 0.46 -6.51
N LEU A 100 -3.91 1.19 -7.36
CA LEU A 100 -4.51 1.97 -8.43
C LEU A 100 -3.80 1.65 -9.75
N ALA A 101 -4.54 1.09 -10.66
CA ALA A 101 -4.11 0.88 -12.04
C ALA A 101 -5.08 1.54 -13.01
N SER A 102 -4.64 1.79 -14.23
CA SER A 102 -5.52 2.27 -15.28
C SER A 102 -5.40 1.41 -16.55
N LEU A 103 -6.50 1.29 -17.27
CA LEU A 103 -6.57 0.64 -18.56
C LEU A 103 -7.33 1.56 -19.52
N ASN A 104 -6.69 1.95 -20.63
CA ASN A 104 -7.26 2.91 -21.59
C ASN A 104 -7.71 4.24 -20.93
N GLY A 105 -6.96 4.73 -19.94
CA GLY A 105 -7.28 5.97 -19.20
C GLY A 105 -8.37 5.84 -18.14
N LYS A 106 -8.97 4.66 -17.96
CA LYS A 106 -9.97 4.36 -16.94
C LYS A 106 -9.27 3.75 -15.71
N GLY A 107 -9.33 4.44 -14.57
CA GLY A 107 -8.72 4.00 -13.31
C GLY A 107 -9.59 3.00 -12.56
N VAL A 108 -8.96 1.99 -11.99
CA VAL A 108 -9.56 1.08 -11.02
C VAL A 108 -8.82 1.16 -9.70
N VAL A 109 -9.57 1.38 -8.63
CA VAL A 109 -9.07 1.29 -7.25
C VAL A 109 -9.39 -0.10 -6.73
N ILE A 110 -8.37 -0.80 -6.23
CA ILE A 110 -8.49 -2.15 -5.68
C ILE A 110 -8.16 -2.09 -4.20
N ILE A 111 -9.16 -2.37 -3.37
CA ILE A 111 -9.03 -2.45 -1.91
C ILE A 111 -9.10 -3.91 -1.50
N ALA A 112 -8.20 -4.30 -0.62
CA ALA A 112 -8.13 -5.68 -0.18
C ALA A 112 -7.36 -5.80 1.14
N PRO A 113 -7.69 -6.76 1.99
CA PRO A 113 -6.81 -7.17 3.08
C PRO A 113 -5.50 -7.74 2.52
N THR A 114 -4.48 -7.75 3.36
CA THR A 114 -3.17 -8.30 3.00
C THR A 114 -3.29 -9.76 2.53
N GLY A 115 -2.61 -10.12 1.46
CA GLY A 115 -2.56 -11.49 0.94
C GLY A 115 -3.76 -11.92 0.08
N THR A 116 -4.69 -11.01 -0.26
CA THR A 116 -5.84 -11.35 -1.12
C THR A 116 -5.64 -11.06 -2.61
N GLY A 117 -4.46 -10.55 -3.01
CA GLY A 117 -4.09 -10.39 -4.42
C GLY A 117 -4.20 -8.97 -4.99
N LYS A 118 -4.27 -7.93 -4.14
CA LYS A 118 -4.30 -6.50 -4.55
C LYS A 118 -3.21 -6.17 -5.57
N THR A 119 -1.95 -6.30 -5.16
CA THR A 119 -0.77 -6.06 -6.01
C THR A 119 -0.77 -6.91 -7.27
N THR A 120 -1.09 -8.20 -7.14
CA THR A 120 -1.14 -9.14 -8.26
C THR A 120 -2.11 -8.67 -9.35
N GLN A 121 -3.32 -8.24 -8.97
CA GLN A 121 -4.32 -7.79 -9.93
C GLN A 121 -3.94 -6.45 -10.56
N ALA A 122 -3.37 -5.52 -9.79
CA ALA A 122 -2.86 -4.25 -10.33
C ALA A 122 -1.73 -4.49 -11.34
N PHE A 123 -0.81 -5.42 -11.05
CA PHE A 123 0.30 -5.78 -11.94
C PHE A 123 -0.17 -6.44 -13.22
N LYS A 124 -1.17 -7.32 -13.16
CA LYS A 124 -1.75 -7.89 -14.38
C LYS A 124 -2.41 -6.85 -15.26
N LEU A 125 -3.04 -5.82 -14.69
CA LEU A 125 -3.67 -4.75 -15.47
C LEU A 125 -2.67 -3.88 -16.21
N PHE A 126 -1.53 -3.51 -15.61
CA PHE A 126 -0.54 -2.70 -16.32
C PHE A 126 0.17 -3.48 -17.43
N GLN A 127 0.26 -4.80 -17.34
CA GLN A 127 0.83 -5.63 -18.39
C GLN A 127 0.00 -5.63 -19.68
N LEU A 128 -1.29 -5.34 -19.58
CA LEU A 128 -2.15 -5.23 -20.78
C LEU A 128 -1.72 -4.08 -21.69
N PRO A 129 -2.04 -4.15 -23.00
CA PRO A 129 -1.91 -3.00 -23.89
C PRO A 129 -2.63 -1.78 -23.32
N LYS A 130 -1.95 -0.61 -23.29
CA LYS A 130 -2.45 0.65 -22.68
C LYS A 130 -2.78 0.57 -21.19
N GLY A 131 -2.33 -0.48 -20.52
CA GLY A 131 -2.36 -0.59 -19.06
C GLY A 131 -1.24 0.23 -18.44
N LYS A 132 -1.52 0.88 -17.29
CA LYS A 132 -0.54 1.64 -16.50
C LYS A 132 -0.74 1.38 -15.01
N LEU A 133 0.35 1.28 -14.26
CA LEU A 133 0.32 1.31 -12.81
C LEU A 133 0.39 2.77 -12.34
N VAL A 134 -0.46 3.14 -11.40
CA VAL A 134 -0.39 4.44 -10.72
C VAL A 134 0.22 4.25 -9.34
N GLY A 135 -0.30 3.33 -8.54
CA GLY A 135 0.21 3.03 -7.22
C GLY A 135 -0.24 1.66 -6.71
N ASP A 136 0.44 1.12 -5.69
CA ASP A 136 0.15 -0.23 -5.17
C ASP A 136 -0.26 -0.28 -3.70
N ASP A 137 0.01 0.73 -2.92
CA ASP A 137 -0.18 0.66 -1.46
C ASP A 137 -1.10 1.78 -0.94
N TRP A 138 -0.95 2.99 -1.44
CA TRP A 138 -1.67 4.15 -0.95
C TRP A 138 -2.16 5.06 -2.07
N VAL A 139 -3.41 5.49 -1.96
CA VAL A 139 -4.07 6.30 -2.99
C VAL A 139 -4.80 7.47 -2.33
N TYR A 140 -4.58 8.68 -2.85
CA TYR A 140 -5.37 9.86 -2.50
C TYR A 140 -6.38 10.14 -3.60
N ILE A 141 -7.67 10.25 -3.23
CA ILE A 141 -8.77 10.52 -4.17
C ILE A 141 -9.34 11.89 -3.87
N ALA A 142 -9.15 12.82 -4.81
CA ALA A 142 -9.68 14.17 -4.70
C ALA A 142 -11.17 14.18 -5.10
N HIS A 143 -12.02 14.55 -4.15
CA HIS A 143 -13.41 14.88 -4.37
C HIS A 143 -13.47 16.38 -4.69
N SER A 144 -13.87 16.76 -5.91
CA SER A 144 -13.86 18.15 -6.37
C SER A 144 -14.45 19.10 -5.33
N LYS A 145 -13.73 20.22 -5.12
CA LYS A 145 -14.26 21.40 -4.42
C LYS A 145 -14.93 22.35 -5.42
N GLU A 146 -15.83 23.17 -4.91
CA GLU A 146 -16.35 24.37 -5.57
C GLU A 146 -17.34 24.15 -6.70
N GLY A 147 -18.54 23.65 -6.41
CA GLY A 147 -19.71 23.89 -7.28
C GLY A 147 -19.57 23.54 -8.78
N LYS A 148 -18.35 23.44 -9.27
CA LYS A 148 -18.00 22.93 -10.58
C LYS A 148 -17.59 21.48 -10.41
N ARG A 149 -18.52 20.56 -10.60
CA ARG A 149 -18.20 19.14 -10.78
C ARG A 149 -17.16 19.05 -11.89
N THR A 150 -15.88 18.81 -11.52
CA THR A 150 -14.98 18.21 -12.51
C THR A 150 -15.66 16.92 -12.91
N SER A 151 -15.73 16.64 -14.21
CA SER A 151 -16.44 15.46 -14.73
C SER A 151 -15.85 14.12 -14.26
N ASN A 152 -14.88 14.12 -13.35
CA ASN A 152 -14.12 12.93 -12.97
C ASN A 152 -13.57 13.01 -11.55
N LEU A 153 -13.68 11.88 -10.86
CA LEU A 153 -12.99 11.62 -9.60
C LEU A 153 -11.54 11.21 -9.94
N VAL A 154 -10.56 11.93 -9.41
CA VAL A 154 -9.14 11.70 -9.72
C VAL A 154 -8.44 11.09 -8.52
N ALA A 155 -7.76 10.00 -8.75
CA ALA A 155 -6.89 9.34 -7.77
C ALA A 155 -5.42 9.52 -8.14
N ALA A 156 -4.57 9.71 -7.14
CA ALA A 156 -3.14 9.94 -7.30
C ALA A 156 -2.32 9.15 -6.28
N GLN A 157 -1.09 8.81 -6.66
CA GLN A 157 -0.09 8.16 -5.84
C GLN A 157 0.97 9.19 -5.42
N PRO A 158 1.30 9.31 -4.12
CA PRO A 158 2.33 10.24 -3.66
C PRO A 158 3.76 9.70 -3.75
N GLU A 159 3.93 8.37 -3.82
CA GLU A 159 5.24 7.74 -3.77
C GLU A 159 5.90 7.65 -5.15
N LYS A 160 7.18 7.96 -5.21
CA LYS A 160 8.02 7.80 -6.40
C LYS A 160 8.37 6.32 -6.62
N SER A 161 8.54 5.58 -5.54
CA SER A 161 8.96 4.18 -5.55
C SER A 161 7.90 3.25 -4.94
N LEU A 162 7.94 1.97 -5.29
CA LEU A 162 7.17 0.92 -4.65
C LEU A 162 7.97 0.32 -3.50
N TYR A 163 7.37 0.18 -2.34
CA TYR A 163 7.99 -0.45 -1.18
C TYR A 163 7.53 -1.91 -1.09
N MET A 164 8.22 -2.77 -1.87
CA MET A 164 7.80 -4.13 -2.16
C MET A 164 8.35 -5.13 -1.14
N ARG A 165 7.56 -6.15 -0.79
CA ARG A 165 8.07 -7.33 -0.09
C ARG A 165 9.04 -8.07 -1.01
N THR A 166 10.25 -8.34 -0.53
CA THR A 166 11.24 -9.09 -1.32
C THR A 166 10.84 -10.54 -1.55
N GLU A 167 9.99 -11.10 -0.69
CA GLU A 167 9.41 -12.43 -0.86
C GLU A 167 8.61 -12.58 -2.17
N THR A 168 8.12 -11.50 -2.76
CA THR A 168 7.41 -11.50 -4.04
C THR A 168 8.27 -12.11 -5.16
N GLU A 169 9.59 -12.06 -5.04
CA GLU A 169 10.54 -12.70 -5.98
C GLU A 169 10.32 -14.20 -6.12
N LYS A 170 9.83 -14.89 -5.09
CA LYS A 170 9.54 -16.32 -5.12
C LYS A 170 8.57 -16.69 -6.27
N ASP A 171 7.53 -15.89 -6.44
CA ASP A 171 6.52 -16.13 -7.48
C ASP A 171 6.81 -15.33 -8.76
N GLN A 172 7.76 -14.39 -8.72
CA GLN A 172 8.12 -13.49 -9.81
C GLN A 172 9.64 -13.32 -9.91
N MET A 173 10.34 -14.38 -10.29
CA MET A 173 11.81 -14.47 -10.33
C MET A 173 12.48 -13.33 -11.14
N TRP A 174 11.76 -12.73 -12.09
CA TRP A 174 12.25 -11.60 -12.88
C TRP A 174 12.47 -10.33 -12.03
N LEU A 175 11.93 -10.27 -10.81
CA LEU A 175 12.16 -9.16 -9.89
C LEU A 175 13.55 -9.18 -9.26
N ARG A 176 14.20 -10.35 -9.15
CA ARG A 176 15.49 -10.48 -8.49
C ARG A 176 16.56 -9.51 -9.01
N PRO A 177 16.87 -9.46 -10.33
CA PRO A 177 17.88 -8.55 -10.86
C PRO A 177 17.51 -7.08 -10.71
N ILE A 178 16.24 -6.77 -10.42
CA ILE A 178 15.79 -5.42 -10.10
C ILE A 178 16.05 -5.13 -8.63
N PHE A 179 15.67 -6.04 -7.72
CA PHE A 179 15.92 -5.91 -6.29
C PHE A 179 17.39 -5.78 -5.96
N ASP A 180 18.27 -6.51 -6.65
CA ASP A 180 19.74 -6.45 -6.49
C ASP A 180 20.31 -5.05 -6.76
N LYS A 181 19.57 -4.17 -7.44
CA LYS A 181 19.94 -2.78 -7.74
C LYS A 181 19.20 -1.75 -6.89
N CYS A 182 18.31 -2.19 -6.03
CA CYS A 182 17.47 -1.32 -5.21
C CYS A 182 18.02 -1.15 -3.80
N LYS A 183 17.51 -0.16 -3.08
CA LYS A 183 17.73 -0.07 -1.63
C LYS A 183 16.93 -1.17 -0.94
N LEU A 184 17.61 -1.93 -0.10
CA LEU A 184 17.07 -3.07 0.60
C LEU A 184 16.98 -2.80 2.11
N GLU A 185 15.89 -3.22 2.73
CA GLU A 185 15.66 -3.13 4.17
C GLU A 185 15.33 -4.51 4.73
N ASN A 186 15.94 -4.87 5.85
CA ASN A 186 15.75 -6.15 6.54
C ASN A 186 16.05 -7.39 5.67
N VAL A 187 16.89 -7.25 4.67
CA VAL A 187 17.37 -8.34 3.83
C VAL A 187 18.66 -8.91 4.46
N LEU A 188 18.71 -10.23 4.63
CA LEU A 188 19.90 -10.87 5.16
C LEU A 188 21.00 -10.95 4.12
N THR A 189 22.21 -10.56 4.53
CA THR A 189 23.43 -10.63 3.73
C THR A 189 24.42 -11.69 4.25
N ASP A 190 24.11 -12.31 5.40
CA ASP A 190 24.90 -13.36 6.01
C ASP A 190 24.01 -14.55 6.38
N GLN A 191 24.33 -15.72 5.80
CA GLN A 191 23.59 -16.96 6.05
C GLN A 191 23.65 -17.40 7.52
N HIS A 192 24.74 -17.13 8.23
CA HIS A 192 24.90 -17.49 9.64
C HIS A 192 23.99 -16.70 10.58
N GLN A 193 23.49 -15.56 10.14
CA GLN A 193 22.51 -14.75 10.89
C GLN A 193 21.07 -15.18 10.63
N CYS A 194 20.84 -16.16 9.73
CA CYS A 194 19.52 -16.62 9.39
C CYS A 194 18.96 -17.56 10.48
N ASP A 195 17.84 -17.19 11.06
CA ASP A 195 16.97 -18.08 11.81
C ASP A 195 15.71 -18.37 10.99
N SER A 196 15.69 -19.51 10.32
CA SER A 196 14.57 -19.90 9.46
C SER A 196 13.27 -20.15 10.22
N LEU A 197 13.30 -20.31 11.54
CA LEU A 197 12.11 -20.45 12.39
C LEU A 197 11.42 -19.11 12.62
N VAL A 198 12.18 -18.02 12.65
CA VAL A 198 11.66 -16.66 12.79
C VAL A 198 11.66 -15.90 11.45
N GLY A 199 12.12 -16.51 10.37
CA GLY A 199 12.10 -15.97 9.02
C GLY A 199 10.70 -15.61 8.54
N ASN A 200 10.59 -15.18 7.30
CA ASN A 200 9.30 -14.85 6.72
C ASN A 200 8.39 -16.07 6.56
N ASP A 201 7.17 -15.83 6.10
CA ASP A 201 6.15 -16.86 5.97
C ASP A 201 6.54 -17.98 5.00
N SER A 202 7.36 -17.70 3.98
CA SER A 202 7.85 -18.73 3.05
C SER A 202 8.71 -19.78 3.75
N CYS A 203 9.63 -19.36 4.63
CA CYS A 203 10.45 -20.27 5.42
C CYS A 203 9.61 -21.03 6.45
N LYS A 204 8.65 -20.38 7.10
CA LYS A 204 7.72 -21.00 8.06
C LYS A 204 6.83 -22.05 7.37
N GLN A 205 6.32 -21.76 6.19
CA GLN A 205 5.54 -22.72 5.38
C GLN A 205 6.36 -23.93 4.95
N ASN A 206 7.68 -23.75 4.75
CA ASN A 206 8.61 -24.84 4.45
C ASN A 206 9.07 -25.61 5.73
N GLY A 207 8.29 -25.54 6.79
CA GLY A 207 8.59 -26.23 8.06
C GLY A 207 9.81 -25.67 8.79
N GLY A 208 10.13 -24.40 8.59
CA GLY A 208 11.32 -23.73 9.14
C GLY A 208 12.63 -24.12 8.46
N LYS A 209 12.57 -24.86 7.36
CA LYS A 209 13.75 -25.19 6.56
C LYS A 209 14.09 -24.07 5.59
N CYS A 210 15.38 -23.84 5.39
CA CYS A 210 15.85 -22.85 4.42
C CYS A 210 15.38 -23.22 3.00
N ILE A 211 14.64 -22.34 2.35
CA ILE A 211 14.20 -22.51 0.96
C ILE A 211 15.34 -22.31 -0.06
N LEU A 212 16.44 -21.68 0.38
CA LEU A 212 17.65 -21.47 -0.43
C LEU A 212 18.74 -22.51 -0.14
N SER A 213 18.42 -23.62 0.53
CA SER A 213 19.39 -24.65 0.90
C SER A 213 20.23 -25.06 -0.30
N GLY A 214 21.55 -24.83 -0.24
CA GLY A 214 22.49 -25.11 -1.33
C GLY A 214 22.53 -24.09 -2.49
N THR A 215 21.67 -23.04 -2.45
CA THR A 215 21.59 -22.02 -3.50
C THR A 215 21.71 -20.59 -2.94
N TRP A 216 22.28 -20.43 -1.74
CA TRP A 216 22.51 -19.12 -1.17
C TRP A 216 23.42 -18.29 -2.08
N THR A 217 23.01 -17.03 -2.29
CA THR A 217 23.77 -16.01 -2.98
C THR A 217 24.09 -14.88 -1.99
N ASP A 218 24.41 -13.68 -2.48
CA ASP A 218 24.80 -12.55 -1.62
C ASP A 218 23.67 -12.04 -0.72
N HIS A 219 22.40 -12.37 -1.03
CA HIS A 219 21.22 -11.90 -0.30
C HIS A 219 20.18 -12.99 -0.09
N CYS A 220 19.56 -13.00 1.11
CA CYS A 220 18.34 -13.76 1.35
C CYS A 220 17.13 -12.83 1.41
N TYR A 221 16.30 -12.88 0.39
CA TYR A 221 15.05 -12.11 0.32
C TYR A 221 13.91 -12.68 1.19
N TYR A 222 14.16 -13.80 1.88
CA TYR A 222 13.17 -14.55 2.66
C TYR A 222 13.49 -14.58 4.17
N GLY A 223 14.59 -13.96 4.59
CA GLY A 223 15.08 -14.05 5.97
C GLY A 223 14.19 -13.37 7.01
N PHE A 224 13.46 -12.33 6.62
CA PHE A 224 12.56 -11.59 7.52
C PHE A 224 11.21 -11.31 6.86
N ALA A 225 10.14 -11.38 7.64
CA ALA A 225 8.78 -11.04 7.18
C ALA A 225 8.65 -9.59 6.68
N ASN A 226 9.48 -8.67 7.20
CA ASN A 226 9.52 -7.28 6.79
C ASN A 226 10.71 -6.92 5.88
N ALA A 227 11.29 -7.93 5.19
CA ALA A 227 12.27 -7.65 4.15
C ALA A 227 11.62 -6.90 2.98
N ARG A 228 12.23 -5.79 2.57
CA ARG A 228 11.69 -4.87 1.57
C ARG A 228 12.75 -4.42 0.58
N ALA A 229 12.30 -4.17 -0.64
CA ALA A 229 13.04 -3.44 -1.67
C ALA A 229 12.28 -2.16 -2.02
N LEU A 230 12.99 -1.05 -2.07
CA LEU A 230 12.45 0.24 -2.52
C LEU A 230 12.70 0.38 -4.01
N VAL A 231 11.70 0.08 -4.82
CA VAL A 231 11.80 -0.09 -6.27
C VAL A 231 11.24 1.12 -6.99
N PRO A 232 12.06 1.91 -7.72
CA PRO A 232 11.56 2.99 -8.55
C PRO A 232 10.55 2.46 -9.57
N ARG A 233 9.35 3.05 -9.62
CA ARG A 233 8.26 2.56 -10.49
C ARG A 233 8.67 2.50 -11.97
N GLU A 234 9.36 3.52 -12.44
CA GLU A 234 9.83 3.59 -13.83
C GLU A 234 10.92 2.56 -14.16
N ALA A 235 11.80 2.25 -13.19
CA ALA A 235 12.81 1.21 -13.36
C ALA A 235 12.20 -0.19 -13.43
N LEU A 236 11.08 -0.40 -12.74
CA LEU A 236 10.36 -1.67 -12.73
C LEU A 236 9.53 -1.88 -14.01
N LEU A 237 8.86 -0.84 -14.49
CA LEU A 237 7.77 -0.95 -15.46
C LEU A 237 8.08 -0.31 -16.81
N GLY A 238 9.09 0.56 -16.86
CA GLY A 238 9.27 1.52 -17.95
C GLY A 238 8.35 2.75 -17.81
N PRO A 239 8.80 3.92 -18.27
CA PRO A 239 8.07 5.17 -18.07
C PRO A 239 6.69 5.18 -18.76
N GLU A 240 6.54 4.44 -19.84
CA GLU A 240 5.26 4.33 -20.59
C GLU A 240 4.19 3.55 -19.82
N LYS A 241 4.58 2.72 -18.83
CA LYS A 241 3.69 1.90 -17.99
C LYS A 241 3.36 2.54 -16.65
N VAL A 242 3.90 3.71 -16.36
CA VAL A 242 3.66 4.45 -15.12
C VAL A 242 2.75 5.64 -15.39
N ALA A 243 1.93 5.99 -14.41
CA ALA A 243 1.17 7.23 -14.38
C ALA A 243 1.09 7.76 -12.94
N ASP A 244 1.07 9.09 -12.77
CA ASP A 244 0.97 9.70 -11.44
C ASP A 244 -0.46 9.77 -10.91
N LYS A 245 -1.43 9.74 -11.81
CA LYS A 245 -2.86 9.83 -11.50
C LYS A 245 -3.73 9.13 -12.52
N ALA A 246 -4.93 8.77 -12.11
CA ALA A 246 -5.95 8.20 -12.99
C ALA A 246 -7.35 8.70 -12.63
N ARG A 247 -8.26 8.70 -13.61
CA ARG A 247 -9.69 8.94 -13.39
C ARG A 247 -10.34 7.68 -12.87
N VAL A 248 -10.88 7.72 -11.66
CA VAL A 248 -11.53 6.55 -11.05
C VAL A 248 -12.83 6.24 -11.80
N LYS A 249 -12.95 5.02 -12.27
CA LYS A 249 -14.12 4.51 -13.00
C LYS A 249 -14.67 3.21 -12.42
N LEU A 250 -13.91 2.55 -11.55
CA LEU A 250 -14.30 1.28 -10.94
C LEU A 250 -13.67 1.15 -9.55
N LEU A 251 -14.45 0.67 -8.59
CA LEU A 251 -13.99 0.27 -7.28
C LEU A 251 -14.12 -1.25 -7.15
N ILE A 252 -13.03 -1.91 -6.82
CA ILE A 252 -12.98 -3.34 -6.55
C ILE A 252 -12.64 -3.56 -5.09
N LEU A 253 -13.46 -4.34 -4.40
CA LEU A 253 -13.13 -4.92 -3.11
C LEU A 253 -12.77 -6.39 -3.35
N LEU A 254 -11.64 -6.85 -2.79
CA LEU A 254 -11.28 -8.26 -2.84
C LEU A 254 -11.51 -8.90 -1.48
N ARG A 255 -12.02 -10.12 -1.51
CA ARG A 255 -12.02 -11.03 -0.37
C ARG A 255 -11.47 -12.38 -0.79
N ARG A 256 -11.22 -13.24 0.18
CA ARG A 256 -10.77 -14.60 -0.07
C ARG A 256 -11.40 -15.55 0.95
N ASP A 257 -12.43 -16.23 0.53
CA ASP A 257 -13.09 -17.30 1.27
C ASP A 257 -13.48 -18.44 0.32
N ASN A 258 -13.96 -19.55 0.84
CA ASN A 258 -14.30 -20.74 0.05
C ASN A 258 -15.80 -20.88 -0.26
N GLU A 259 -16.64 -19.98 0.25
CA GLU A 259 -18.09 -20.17 0.25
C GLU A 259 -18.83 -19.09 -0.53
N SER A 260 -18.27 -17.88 -0.54
CA SER A 260 -18.94 -16.73 -1.15
C SER A 260 -18.86 -16.73 -2.68
N PRO A 261 -19.84 -16.14 -3.37
CA PRO A 261 -19.81 -16.01 -4.83
C PRO A 261 -18.54 -15.34 -5.35
N ALA A 262 -18.14 -15.73 -6.57
CA ALA A 262 -16.97 -15.17 -7.24
C ALA A 262 -17.08 -13.65 -7.47
N GLU A 263 -18.30 -13.14 -7.70
CA GLU A 263 -18.57 -11.72 -7.94
C GLU A 263 -19.91 -11.31 -7.35
N VAL A 264 -19.92 -10.16 -6.66
CA VAL A 264 -21.13 -9.48 -6.20
C VAL A 264 -21.04 -8.00 -6.56
N LYS A 265 -22.05 -7.46 -7.23
CA LYS A 265 -22.18 -6.01 -7.42
C LYS A 265 -22.77 -5.41 -6.15
N LEU A 266 -22.07 -4.47 -5.55
CA LEU A 266 -22.49 -3.83 -4.31
C LEU A 266 -23.17 -2.48 -4.56
N ASN A 267 -24.23 -2.20 -3.81
CA ASN A 267 -24.71 -0.83 -3.60
C ASN A 267 -23.86 -0.14 -2.53
N SER A 268 -24.13 1.13 -2.24
CA SER A 268 -23.37 1.92 -1.27
C SER A 268 -23.42 1.35 0.14
N ASP A 269 -24.61 0.94 0.62
CA ASP A 269 -24.76 0.39 1.96
C ASP A 269 -23.98 -0.93 2.11
N GLN A 270 -24.11 -1.82 1.15
CA GLN A 270 -23.37 -3.08 1.13
C GLN A 270 -21.86 -2.88 1.08
N ALA A 271 -21.38 -1.92 0.26
CA ALA A 271 -19.96 -1.62 0.17
C ALA A 271 -19.43 -1.05 1.49
N ILE A 272 -20.19 -0.15 2.13
CA ILE A 272 -19.83 0.44 3.42
C ILE A 272 -19.81 -0.62 4.51
N ASP A 273 -20.78 -1.53 4.56
CA ASP A 273 -20.82 -2.62 5.54
C ASP A 273 -19.59 -3.51 5.43
N VAL A 274 -19.19 -3.90 4.21
CA VAL A 274 -17.99 -4.69 3.95
C VAL A 274 -16.74 -3.95 4.40
N LEU A 275 -16.59 -2.68 4.03
CA LEU A 275 -15.43 -1.86 4.33
C LEU A 275 -15.33 -1.53 5.83
N LYS A 276 -16.44 -1.15 6.46
CA LYS A 276 -16.50 -0.79 7.88
C LYS A 276 -16.21 -1.99 8.77
N LYS A 277 -16.75 -3.15 8.43
CA LYS A 277 -16.46 -4.42 9.10
C LYS A 277 -15.00 -4.82 8.90
N GLY A 278 -14.46 -4.64 7.68
CA GLY A 278 -13.08 -4.94 7.36
C GLY A 278 -12.67 -6.38 7.66
N GLU A 279 -13.62 -7.33 7.51
CA GLU A 279 -13.40 -8.74 7.84
C GLU A 279 -12.49 -9.41 6.82
N TYR A 280 -11.51 -10.17 7.31
CA TYR A 280 -10.65 -10.98 6.48
C TYR A 280 -10.17 -12.24 7.21
N GLN A 281 -9.82 -13.27 6.45
CA GLN A 281 -9.17 -14.45 6.99
C GLN A 281 -7.67 -14.20 7.14
N ILE A 282 -7.14 -14.37 8.35
CA ILE A 282 -5.71 -14.26 8.61
C ILE A 282 -5.00 -15.45 7.96
N ARG A 283 -4.04 -15.14 7.11
CA ARG A 283 -3.26 -16.11 6.34
C ARG A 283 -1.77 -15.78 6.45
N PRO A 284 -0.88 -16.64 5.95
CA PRO A 284 0.53 -16.29 5.81
C PRO A 284 0.72 -14.91 5.17
N GLY A 285 1.54 -14.06 5.78
CA GLY A 285 1.76 -12.68 5.38
C GLY A 285 0.78 -11.65 5.94
N ALA A 286 -0.32 -12.08 6.58
CA ALA A 286 -1.33 -11.19 7.17
C ALA A 286 -1.33 -11.20 8.71
N GLY A 287 -0.60 -12.10 9.34
CA GLY A 287 -0.51 -12.20 10.80
C GLY A 287 0.35 -13.37 11.25
N PRO A 288 0.55 -13.52 12.57
CA PRO A 288 1.37 -14.59 13.12
C PRO A 288 0.73 -15.98 12.86
N LYS A 289 1.57 -17.01 12.80
CA LYS A 289 1.16 -18.37 12.42
C LYS A 289 0.04 -18.94 13.28
N GLU A 290 0.04 -18.58 14.55
CA GLU A 290 -0.94 -19.04 15.56
C GLU A 290 -2.35 -18.54 15.25
N GLN A 291 -2.47 -17.48 14.46
CA GLN A 291 -3.75 -16.89 14.07
C GLN A 291 -4.20 -17.32 12.67
N TRP A 292 -3.38 -18.08 11.92
CA TRP A 292 -3.77 -18.49 10.56
C TRP A 292 -5.06 -19.30 10.57
N GLY A 293 -5.96 -18.97 9.66
CA GLY A 293 -7.28 -19.57 9.56
C GLY A 293 -8.35 -18.90 10.43
N THR A 294 -7.97 -18.02 11.35
CA THR A 294 -8.93 -17.23 12.13
C THR A 294 -9.37 -15.97 11.37
N VAL A 295 -10.42 -15.33 11.87
CA VAL A 295 -10.96 -14.09 11.30
C VAL A 295 -10.31 -12.89 11.98
N GLY A 296 -9.78 -11.96 11.17
CA GLY A 296 -9.32 -10.65 11.58
C GLY A 296 -10.25 -9.55 11.12
N TYR A 297 -10.16 -8.38 11.74
CA TYR A 297 -10.96 -7.20 11.41
C TYR A 297 -10.04 -5.99 11.28
N GLU A 298 -10.10 -5.31 10.14
CA GLU A 298 -9.37 -4.08 9.85
C GLU A 298 -10.32 -3.09 9.17
N SER A 299 -10.89 -2.18 9.95
CA SER A 299 -11.87 -1.21 9.43
C SER A 299 -11.32 -0.47 8.22
N TRP A 300 -12.13 -0.39 7.16
CA TRP A 300 -11.80 0.24 5.88
C TRP A 300 -10.63 -0.43 5.15
N TYR A 301 -10.18 -1.59 5.64
CA TYR A 301 -8.93 -2.24 5.23
C TYR A 301 -7.72 -1.30 5.24
N ASN A 302 -7.72 -0.33 6.19
CA ASN A 302 -6.71 0.72 6.24
C ASN A 302 -6.09 0.86 7.64
N PRO A 303 -5.00 0.12 7.93
CA PRO A 303 -4.33 0.14 9.23
C PRO A 303 -3.48 1.41 9.47
N TYR A 304 -3.36 2.29 8.48
CA TYR A 304 -2.45 3.43 8.52
C TYR A 304 -3.15 4.76 8.80
N LEU A 305 -4.45 4.77 9.05
CA LEU A 305 -5.16 5.97 9.47
C LEU A 305 -4.78 6.31 10.92
N LEU A 306 -4.11 7.44 11.13
CA LEU A 306 -3.67 7.88 12.45
C LEU A 306 -4.82 8.43 13.29
N GLU A 307 -5.88 8.88 12.66
CA GLU A 307 -7.11 9.35 13.31
C GLU A 307 -8.29 8.49 12.86
N LYS A 308 -9.05 8.00 13.81
CA LYS A 308 -10.31 7.32 13.51
C LYS A 308 -11.32 8.36 13.04
N ASN A 309 -11.83 8.18 11.84
CA ASN A 309 -12.84 9.05 11.24
C ASN A 309 -13.81 8.19 10.42
N ASP A 310 -14.56 7.34 11.10
CA ASP A 310 -15.49 6.40 10.45
C ASP A 310 -16.58 7.12 9.66
N GLU A 311 -17.12 8.21 10.19
CA GLU A 311 -18.11 9.04 9.48
C GLU A 311 -17.56 9.66 8.20
N GLY A 312 -16.33 10.16 8.26
CA GLY A 312 -15.64 10.71 7.08
C GLY A 312 -15.36 9.64 6.03
N GLN A 313 -14.91 8.46 6.44
CA GLN A 313 -14.68 7.33 5.55
C GLN A 313 -15.98 6.90 4.87
N GLU A 314 -17.07 6.71 5.64
CA GLU A 314 -18.37 6.37 5.13
C GLU A 314 -18.89 7.40 4.11
N LYS A 315 -18.80 8.69 4.45
CA LYS A 315 -19.21 9.80 3.57
C LYS A 315 -18.45 9.75 2.23
N TYR A 316 -17.14 9.53 2.26
CA TYR A 316 -16.34 9.47 1.03
C TYR A 316 -16.72 8.28 0.14
N PHE A 317 -16.82 7.08 0.71
CA PHE A 317 -17.20 5.89 -0.07
C PHE A 317 -18.63 5.99 -0.61
N ARG A 318 -19.57 6.51 0.20
CA ARG A 318 -20.94 6.77 -0.23
C ARG A 318 -20.96 7.75 -1.41
N SER A 319 -20.23 8.86 -1.30
CA SER A 319 -20.12 9.83 -2.39
C SER A 319 -19.52 9.23 -3.65
N MET A 320 -18.48 8.39 -3.55
CA MET A 320 -17.91 7.70 -4.73
C MET A 320 -18.97 6.89 -5.47
N ILE A 321 -19.78 6.12 -4.76
CA ILE A 321 -20.76 5.20 -5.36
C ILE A 321 -22.04 5.94 -5.79
N GLU A 322 -22.57 6.82 -4.96
CA GLU A 322 -23.86 7.48 -5.19
C GLU A 322 -23.75 8.75 -6.03
N ASP A 323 -22.84 9.67 -5.67
CA ASP A 323 -22.72 10.96 -6.36
C ASP A 323 -21.93 10.83 -7.67
N TRP A 324 -20.77 10.14 -7.61
CA TRP A 324 -19.88 9.93 -8.76
C TRP A 324 -20.27 8.72 -9.62
N LYS A 325 -21.27 7.92 -9.17
CA LYS A 325 -21.74 6.74 -9.88
C LYS A 325 -20.62 5.73 -10.21
N ILE A 326 -19.63 5.62 -9.32
CA ILE A 326 -18.56 4.63 -9.48
C ILE A 326 -19.12 3.25 -9.10
N PRO A 327 -19.18 2.29 -10.03
CA PRO A 327 -19.61 0.93 -9.69
C PRO A 327 -18.64 0.28 -8.73
N CYS A 328 -19.16 -0.49 -7.77
CA CYS A 328 -18.41 -1.25 -6.79
C CYS A 328 -18.68 -2.74 -6.96
N LEU A 329 -17.61 -3.54 -7.10
CA LEU A 329 -17.67 -4.99 -7.19
C LEU A 329 -16.88 -5.61 -6.04
N LEU A 330 -17.44 -6.62 -5.41
CA LEU A 330 -16.76 -7.51 -4.47
C LEU A 330 -16.39 -8.80 -5.22
N LEU A 331 -15.10 -9.09 -5.34
CA LEU A 331 -14.59 -10.28 -6.02
C LEU A 331 -13.95 -11.22 -5.01
N ASN A 332 -14.21 -12.52 -5.17
CA ASN A 332 -13.68 -13.56 -4.29
C ASN A 332 -12.52 -14.30 -4.96
N THR A 333 -11.29 -14.03 -4.52
CA THR A 333 -10.08 -14.68 -5.02
C THR A 333 -9.83 -16.06 -4.39
N GLY A 334 -10.72 -16.57 -3.56
CA GLY A 334 -10.65 -17.90 -2.96
C GLY A 334 -11.27 -18.99 -3.85
N VAL A 335 -12.25 -18.61 -4.68
CA VAL A 335 -13.02 -19.54 -5.53
C VAL A 335 -12.65 -19.44 -7.01
N GLU A 336 -11.78 -18.50 -7.38
CA GLU A 336 -11.32 -18.30 -8.75
C GLU A 336 -9.80 -18.24 -8.84
N THR A 337 -9.27 -18.53 -10.03
CA THR A 337 -7.87 -18.31 -10.35
C THR A 337 -7.57 -16.82 -10.47
N VAL A 338 -6.29 -16.48 -10.39
CA VAL A 338 -5.80 -15.10 -10.59
C VAL A 338 -6.24 -14.56 -11.97
N GLU A 339 -6.20 -15.40 -12.99
CA GLU A 339 -6.58 -15.06 -14.37
C GLU A 339 -8.09 -14.81 -14.52
N GLN A 340 -8.91 -15.60 -13.86
CA GLN A 340 -10.37 -15.42 -13.86
C GLN A 340 -10.75 -14.10 -13.19
N THR A 341 -10.21 -13.82 -12.00
CA THR A 341 -10.41 -12.54 -11.30
C THR A 341 -9.93 -11.36 -12.16
N HIS A 342 -8.74 -11.49 -12.79
CA HIS A 342 -8.22 -10.46 -13.69
C HIS A 342 -9.16 -10.19 -14.88
N THR A 343 -9.68 -11.24 -15.50
CA THR A 343 -10.62 -11.14 -16.63
C THR A 343 -11.89 -10.40 -16.23
N ARG A 344 -12.42 -10.63 -15.01
CA ARG A 344 -13.58 -9.88 -14.49
C ARG A 344 -13.28 -8.39 -14.35
N ILE A 345 -12.14 -8.03 -13.75
CA ILE A 345 -11.75 -6.63 -13.57
C ILE A 345 -11.59 -5.94 -14.94
N ALA A 346 -10.85 -6.55 -15.86
CA ALA A 346 -10.64 -6.00 -17.20
C ALA A 346 -11.97 -5.86 -17.99
N THR A 347 -12.87 -6.82 -17.86
CA THR A 347 -14.20 -6.79 -18.48
C THR A 347 -15.08 -5.70 -17.87
N ALA A 348 -15.08 -5.54 -16.56
CA ALA A 348 -15.80 -4.49 -15.88
C ALA A 348 -15.30 -3.09 -16.31
N LEU A 349 -13.98 -2.90 -16.39
CA LEU A 349 -13.38 -1.65 -16.88
C LEU A 349 -13.74 -1.30 -18.33
N LYS A 350 -13.95 -2.30 -19.19
CA LYS A 350 -14.40 -2.05 -20.56
C LYS A 350 -15.84 -1.55 -20.60
N LYS A 351 -16.69 -1.99 -19.70
CA LYS A 351 -18.13 -1.65 -19.64
C LYS A 351 -18.42 -0.28 -19.03
N VAL A 352 -17.54 0.25 -18.16
CA VAL A 352 -17.74 1.59 -17.58
C VAL A 352 -17.36 2.67 -18.59
N SER A 353 -18.09 3.78 -18.59
CA SER A 353 -17.90 4.93 -19.50
C SER A 353 -16.91 5.97 -18.97
#